data_e6286cb1fa701451aca364a078fcd02d
#
_entry.id   e6286cb1fa701451aca364a078fcd02d
#
_cell.length_a   1.000
_cell.length_b   1.000
_cell.length_c   1.000
_cell.angle_alpha   90.00
_cell.angle_beta   90.00
_cell.angle_gamma   90.00
#
_symmetry.space_group_name_H-M   'P 1'
#
loop_
_entity.id
_entity.type
_entity.pdbx_description
1 polymer ?
#
loop_
_entity_poly.entity_id
_entity_poly.type
_entity_poly.pdbx_seq_one_letter_code
_entity_poly.pdbx_strand_id
1 'polypeptide(L)'
;MSITVYGSKPSPYVRRIRMLLQGTDFKFEVVNVYDDKTRAEFAKLTPIRKLPILIDGDKTIFDSHVIANYLLEKLDLPKPTLDQHNLISAVDSVTDALIILFLGNNSKLETSKDVLMFKLQHERIPDSLAWLETQAKDGAFEELNYATLCLITLIDWAEFRKLYSFDKYPTLLSVRDRFASEPVVTATAPE
;
A
#
# COMPACT_ATOMS: atom_id res chain seq x y z
N MET A 1 -20.25 17.07 2.28
CA MET A 1 -18.89 17.23 2.90
C MET A 1 -17.93 16.51 1.97
N SER A 2 -16.90 17.20 1.49
CA SER A 2 -15.95 16.61 0.52
C SER A 2 -14.81 15.93 1.27
N ILE A 3 -14.55 14.66 0.95
CA ILE A 3 -13.39 13.93 1.45
C ILE A 3 -12.12 14.49 0.80
N THR A 4 -11.07 14.73 1.56
CA THR A 4 -9.74 15.07 1.04
C THR A 4 -8.72 14.04 1.49
N VAL A 5 -7.96 13.50 0.53
CA VAL A 5 -6.85 12.57 0.79
C VAL A 5 -5.54 13.28 0.52
N TYR A 6 -4.66 13.30 1.50
CA TYR A 6 -3.28 13.76 1.38
C TYR A 6 -2.37 12.57 1.16
N GLY A 7 -1.55 12.64 0.12
CA GLY A 7 -0.71 11.51 -0.23
C GLY A 7 0.36 11.78 -1.28
N SER A 8 1.25 10.82 -1.44
CA SER A 8 2.22 10.76 -2.53
C SER A 8 1.69 9.80 -3.60
N LYS A 9 1.69 10.22 -4.88
CA LYS A 9 1.14 9.44 -5.99
C LYS A 9 1.67 8.00 -6.08
N PRO A 10 2.99 7.76 -5.98
CA PRO A 10 3.52 6.41 -6.10
C PRO A 10 3.39 5.55 -4.82
N SER A 11 2.88 6.10 -3.71
CA SER A 11 2.79 5.34 -2.45
C SER A 11 1.77 4.20 -2.55
N PRO A 12 2.13 2.94 -2.25
CA PRO A 12 1.19 1.82 -2.25
C PRO A 12 0.09 2.01 -1.21
N TYR A 13 0.40 2.56 -0.05
CA TYR A 13 -0.56 2.84 1.02
C TYR A 13 -1.57 3.95 0.66
N VAL A 14 -1.12 4.98 -0.05
CA VAL A 14 -2.00 6.04 -0.56
C VAL A 14 -2.88 5.52 -1.68
N ARG A 15 -2.31 4.72 -2.58
CA ARG A 15 -3.02 4.19 -3.73
C ARG A 15 -4.22 3.33 -3.34
N ARG A 16 -4.08 2.43 -2.35
CA ARG A 16 -5.19 1.59 -1.88
C ARG A 16 -6.37 2.42 -1.35
N ILE A 17 -6.11 3.57 -0.73
CA ILE A 17 -7.15 4.49 -0.28
C ILE A 17 -7.81 5.20 -1.46
N ARG A 18 -7.03 5.64 -2.46
CA ARG A 18 -7.57 6.21 -3.70
C ARG A 18 -8.43 5.20 -4.46
N MET A 19 -8.05 3.91 -4.45
CA MET A 19 -8.85 2.84 -5.06
C MET A 19 -10.19 2.66 -4.36
N LEU A 20 -10.25 2.67 -3.03
CA LEU A 20 -11.50 2.58 -2.27
C LEU A 20 -12.44 3.76 -2.53
N LEU A 21 -11.90 4.93 -2.86
CA LEU A 21 -12.66 6.15 -3.12
C LEU A 21 -13.08 6.31 -4.60
N GLN A 22 -12.68 5.40 -5.50
CA GLN A 22 -13.13 5.48 -6.90
C GLN A 22 -14.66 5.42 -6.99
N GLY A 23 -15.23 6.31 -7.81
CA GLY A 23 -16.68 6.47 -7.91
C GLY A 23 -17.30 7.41 -6.86
N THR A 24 -16.49 7.93 -5.91
CA THR A 24 -16.92 8.97 -4.97
C THR A 24 -16.33 10.32 -5.34
N ASP A 25 -16.93 11.40 -4.85
CA ASP A 25 -16.37 12.75 -5.00
C ASP A 25 -15.37 13.01 -3.86
N PHE A 26 -14.07 13.04 -4.20
CA PHE A 26 -13.00 13.35 -3.25
C PHE A 26 -11.90 14.19 -3.89
N LYS A 27 -11.23 14.98 -3.07
CA LYS A 27 -10.06 15.75 -3.48
C LYS A 27 -8.78 14.98 -3.12
N PHE A 28 -7.83 14.94 -4.07
CA PHE A 28 -6.50 14.37 -3.82
C PHE A 28 -5.46 15.49 -3.78
N GLU A 29 -4.82 15.67 -2.63
CA GLU A 29 -3.75 16.63 -2.39
C GLU A 29 -2.40 15.92 -2.37
N VAL A 30 -1.55 16.25 -3.35
CA VAL A 30 -0.21 15.66 -3.45
C VAL A 30 0.72 16.29 -2.43
N VAL A 31 1.35 15.45 -1.60
CA VAL A 31 2.35 15.85 -0.60
C VAL A 31 3.72 15.33 -0.99
N ASN A 32 4.68 16.24 -1.15
CA ASN A 32 6.09 15.88 -1.30
C ASN A 32 6.77 15.82 0.08
N VAL A 33 6.90 14.61 0.63
CA VAL A 33 7.52 14.41 1.95
C VAL A 33 9.03 14.67 1.99
N TYR A 34 9.67 14.85 0.84
CA TYR A 34 11.10 15.18 0.74
C TYR A 34 11.38 16.68 0.75
N ASP A 35 10.34 17.51 0.58
CA ASP A 35 10.44 18.97 0.73
C ASP A 35 10.21 19.39 2.17
N ASP A 36 11.16 20.14 2.76
CA ASP A 36 11.14 20.49 4.16
C ASP A 36 9.94 21.34 4.57
N LYS A 37 9.51 22.28 3.71
CA LYS A 37 8.37 23.16 3.97
C LYS A 37 7.07 22.36 3.97
N THR A 38 6.86 21.56 2.93
CA THR A 38 5.69 20.71 2.82
C THR A 38 5.64 19.69 3.96
N ARG A 39 6.79 19.14 4.36
CA ARG A 39 6.90 18.21 5.49
C ARG A 39 6.54 18.87 6.82
N ALA A 40 6.92 20.14 7.03
CA ALA A 40 6.59 20.86 8.26
C ALA A 40 5.10 21.20 8.35
N GLU A 41 4.45 21.54 7.22
CA GLU A 41 3.00 21.76 7.16
C GLU A 41 2.22 20.46 7.38
N PHE A 42 2.64 19.39 6.72
CA PHE A 42 2.06 18.07 6.86
C PHE A 42 2.17 17.54 8.31
N ALA A 43 3.26 17.80 9.01
CA ALA A 43 3.45 17.39 10.41
C ALA A 43 2.42 17.99 11.37
N LYS A 44 1.71 19.05 10.97
CA LYS A 44 0.61 19.64 11.77
C LYS A 44 -0.69 18.85 11.64
N LEU A 45 -0.85 18.04 10.57
CA LEU A 45 -2.06 17.26 10.31
C LEU A 45 -2.06 15.92 11.04
N THR A 46 -0.89 15.39 11.38
CA THR A 46 -0.76 14.06 12.01
C THR A 46 0.47 13.94 12.88
N PRO A 47 0.35 13.34 14.08
CA PRO A 47 1.49 13.10 14.95
C PRO A 47 2.43 12.01 14.43
N ILE A 48 1.95 11.09 13.57
CA ILE A 48 2.75 9.96 13.08
C ILE A 48 3.61 10.30 11.86
N ARG A 49 3.40 11.47 11.23
CA ARG A 49 4.15 11.98 10.08
C ARG A 49 4.25 10.97 8.92
N LYS A 50 3.19 10.20 8.69
CA LYS A 50 3.06 9.22 7.60
C LYS A 50 1.89 9.56 6.69
N LEU A 51 1.97 9.15 5.44
CA LEU A 51 0.90 9.20 4.45
C LEU A 51 0.30 7.80 4.28
N PRO A 52 -0.99 7.69 3.96
CA PRO A 52 -1.97 8.73 3.68
C PRO A 52 -2.55 9.40 4.94
N ILE A 53 -3.16 10.60 4.74
CA ILE A 53 -4.11 11.21 5.68
C ILE A 53 -5.42 11.43 4.93
N LEU A 54 -6.53 11.21 5.60
CA LEU A 54 -7.87 11.50 5.10
C LEU A 54 -8.54 12.54 6.01
N ILE A 55 -9.11 13.58 5.40
CA ILE A 55 -9.96 14.55 6.09
C ILE A 55 -11.40 14.39 5.57
N ASP A 56 -12.34 14.24 6.49
CA ASP A 56 -13.78 14.15 6.19
C ASP A 56 -14.55 15.02 7.19
N GLY A 57 -14.91 16.22 6.75
CA GLY A 57 -15.49 17.24 7.60
C GLY A 57 -14.51 17.68 8.70
N ASP A 58 -14.87 17.45 9.94
CA ASP A 58 -14.08 17.74 11.14
C ASP A 58 -13.14 16.62 11.56
N LYS A 59 -13.22 15.45 10.89
CA LYS A 59 -12.40 14.28 11.22
C LYS A 59 -11.10 14.27 10.43
N THR A 60 -9.98 14.13 11.13
CA THR A 60 -8.67 13.81 10.53
C THR A 60 -8.32 12.37 10.88
N ILE A 61 -8.19 11.53 9.86
CA ILE A 61 -7.95 10.10 9.99
C ILE A 61 -6.60 9.78 9.36
N PHE A 62 -5.77 9.04 10.05
CA PHE A 62 -4.44 8.68 9.59
C PHE A 62 -4.11 7.23 9.95
N ASP A 63 -3.09 6.68 9.29
CA ASP A 63 -2.81 5.29 9.03
C ASP A 63 -3.76 4.67 8.01
N SER A 64 -3.17 3.97 7.02
CA SER A 64 -3.92 3.41 5.89
C SER A 64 -4.97 2.37 6.29
N HIS A 65 -4.72 1.60 7.37
CA HIS A 65 -5.69 0.62 7.85
C HIS A 65 -6.88 1.28 8.55
N VAL A 66 -6.60 2.32 9.35
CA VAL A 66 -7.66 3.09 10.03
C VAL A 66 -8.53 3.80 8.99
N ILE A 67 -7.90 4.41 7.98
CA ILE A 67 -8.62 5.04 6.87
C ILE A 67 -9.44 4.01 6.09
N ALA A 68 -8.85 2.86 5.76
CA ALA A 68 -9.56 1.81 5.04
C ALA A 68 -10.78 1.31 5.81
N ASN A 69 -10.64 0.99 7.09
CA ASN A 69 -11.75 0.56 7.94
C ASN A 69 -12.86 1.62 8.00
N TYR A 70 -12.49 2.89 8.13
CA TYR A 70 -13.44 4.00 8.10
C TYR A 70 -14.19 4.09 6.77
N LEU A 71 -13.48 3.96 5.64
CA LEU A 71 -14.08 4.04 4.31
C LEU A 71 -14.95 2.82 3.99
N LEU A 72 -14.52 1.62 4.35
CA LEU A 72 -15.31 0.40 4.15
C LEU A 72 -16.66 0.50 4.88
N GLU A 73 -16.67 1.05 6.08
CA GLU A 73 -17.90 1.30 6.83
C GLU A 73 -18.73 2.44 6.21
N LYS A 74 -18.10 3.58 5.90
CA LYS A 74 -18.78 4.77 5.37
C LYS A 74 -19.42 4.53 4.00
N LEU A 75 -18.79 3.70 3.15
CA LEU A 75 -19.22 3.40 1.78
C LEU A 75 -20.03 2.10 1.68
N ASP A 76 -20.36 1.49 2.81
CA ASP A 76 -21.08 0.20 2.90
C ASP A 76 -20.41 -0.91 2.05
N LEU A 77 -19.08 -0.96 2.09
CA LEU A 77 -18.27 -1.95 1.40
C LEU A 77 -18.00 -3.17 2.31
N PRO A 78 -17.79 -4.37 1.73
CA PRO A 78 -17.47 -5.57 2.50
C PRO A 78 -16.23 -5.37 3.37
N LYS A 79 -16.35 -5.66 4.67
CA LYS A 79 -15.22 -5.63 5.62
C LYS A 79 -14.39 -6.91 5.46
N PRO A 80 -13.06 -6.83 5.56
CA PRO A 80 -12.20 -8.00 5.51
C PRO A 80 -12.52 -9.01 6.63
N THR A 81 -12.51 -10.29 6.28
CA THR A 81 -12.54 -11.40 7.26
C THR A 81 -11.21 -11.48 8.01
N LEU A 82 -11.13 -12.33 9.05
CA LEU A 82 -9.87 -12.57 9.76
C LEU A 82 -8.77 -13.08 8.82
N ASP A 83 -9.11 -14.00 7.90
CA ASP A 83 -8.15 -14.52 6.93
C ASP A 83 -7.67 -13.44 5.98
N GLN A 84 -8.56 -12.58 5.50
CA GLN A 84 -8.19 -11.43 4.67
C GLN A 84 -7.33 -10.42 5.43
N HIS A 85 -7.55 -10.22 6.74
CA HIS A 85 -6.64 -9.40 7.57
C HIS A 85 -5.24 -10.02 7.66
N ASN A 86 -5.11 -11.35 7.74
CA ASN A 86 -3.82 -12.03 7.70
C ASN A 86 -3.12 -11.83 6.33
N LEU A 87 -3.86 -11.91 5.22
CA LEU A 87 -3.34 -11.62 3.88
C LEU A 87 -2.82 -10.17 3.79
N ILE A 88 -3.61 -9.20 4.25
CA ILE A 88 -3.23 -7.78 4.30
C ILE A 88 -1.97 -7.58 5.14
N SER A 89 -1.89 -8.21 6.31
CA SER A 89 -0.71 -8.13 7.19
C SER A 89 0.55 -8.69 6.52
N ALA A 90 0.43 -9.81 5.79
CA ALA A 90 1.55 -10.37 5.04
C ALA A 90 2.00 -9.46 3.89
N VAL A 91 1.05 -8.90 3.13
CA VAL A 91 1.33 -7.91 2.07
C VAL A 91 2.04 -6.68 2.64
N ASP A 92 1.56 -6.15 3.77
CA ASP A 92 2.15 -4.99 4.42
C ASP A 92 3.54 -5.28 4.99
N SER A 93 3.75 -6.50 5.49
CA SER A 93 5.08 -6.95 5.93
C SER A 93 6.11 -6.89 4.81
N VAL A 94 5.73 -7.30 3.58
CA VAL A 94 6.59 -7.17 2.39
C VAL A 94 6.77 -5.71 2.00
N THR A 95 5.67 -4.93 1.98
CA THR A 95 5.71 -3.51 1.61
C THR A 95 6.63 -2.72 2.54
N ASP A 96 6.49 -2.89 3.86
CA ASP A 96 7.32 -2.22 4.86
C ASP A 96 8.79 -2.64 4.74
N ALA A 97 9.05 -3.93 4.52
CA ALA A 97 10.41 -4.43 4.32
C ALA A 97 11.07 -3.79 3.09
N LEU A 98 10.36 -3.69 1.97
CA LEU A 98 10.84 -3.01 0.76
C LEU A 98 11.04 -1.50 0.98
N ILE A 99 10.16 -0.83 1.76
CA ILE A 99 10.33 0.58 2.12
C ILE A 99 11.61 0.78 2.96
N ILE A 100 11.88 -0.09 3.92
CA ILE A 100 13.10 0.00 4.75
C ILE A 100 14.34 -0.11 3.87
N LEU A 101 14.38 -1.08 2.94
CA LEU A 101 15.51 -1.22 1.99
C LEU A 101 15.61 -0.01 1.05
N PHE A 102 14.50 0.47 0.51
CA PHE A 102 14.45 1.64 -0.36
C PHE A 102 14.96 2.91 0.33
N LEU A 103 14.52 3.16 1.56
CA LEU A 103 14.97 4.32 2.33
C LEU A 103 16.44 4.18 2.73
N GLY A 104 16.90 2.97 3.07
CA GLY A 104 18.31 2.68 3.33
C GLY A 104 19.18 3.03 2.12
N ASN A 105 18.83 2.54 0.93
CA ASN A 105 19.53 2.82 -0.32
C ASN A 105 19.54 4.32 -0.65
N ASN A 106 18.40 5.00 -0.51
CA ASN A 106 18.31 6.45 -0.75
C ASN A 106 19.15 7.27 0.24
N SER A 107 19.34 6.73 1.45
CA SER A 107 20.21 7.32 2.48
C SER A 107 21.68 6.94 2.31
N LYS A 108 22.03 6.23 1.23
CA LYS A 108 23.40 5.74 0.93
C LYS A 108 23.94 4.81 2.01
N LEU A 109 23.08 4.08 2.69
CA LEU A 109 23.46 3.05 3.64
C LEU A 109 23.75 1.75 2.89
N GLU A 110 24.71 0.95 3.44
CA GLU A 110 24.91 -0.42 2.99
C GLU A 110 23.71 -1.28 3.43
N THR A 111 22.88 -1.67 2.46
CA THR A 111 21.66 -2.46 2.73
C THR A 111 21.84 -3.95 2.50
N SER A 112 23.08 -4.45 2.62
CA SER A 112 23.40 -5.86 2.48
C SER A 112 22.85 -6.71 3.63
N LYS A 113 22.90 -8.02 3.43
CA LYS A 113 22.50 -9.00 4.45
C LYS A 113 23.42 -9.07 5.67
N ASP A 114 24.56 -8.37 5.65
CA ASP A 114 25.50 -8.38 6.78
C ASP A 114 25.04 -7.45 7.92
N VAL A 115 24.14 -6.51 7.63
CA VAL A 115 23.54 -5.61 8.63
C VAL A 115 22.22 -6.21 9.10
N LEU A 116 22.11 -6.53 10.39
CA LEU A 116 20.96 -7.25 10.97
C LEU A 116 19.61 -6.64 10.58
N MET A 117 19.48 -5.31 10.63
CA MET A 117 18.25 -4.62 10.27
C MET A 117 17.82 -4.93 8.83
N PHE A 118 18.75 -4.98 7.89
CA PHE A 118 18.48 -5.28 6.48
C PHE A 118 18.40 -6.79 6.21
N LYS A 119 19.19 -7.60 6.92
CA LYS A 119 19.11 -9.06 6.88
C LYS A 119 17.70 -9.55 7.15
N LEU A 120 17.07 -9.04 8.20
CA LEU A 120 15.70 -9.41 8.55
C LEU A 120 14.68 -9.05 7.45
N GLN A 121 14.91 -7.97 6.69
CA GLN A 121 14.04 -7.62 5.56
C GLN A 121 14.26 -8.58 4.37
N HIS A 122 15.52 -8.91 4.07
CA HIS A 122 15.87 -9.84 3.01
C HIS A 122 15.36 -11.28 3.26
N GLU A 123 15.19 -11.67 4.52
CA GLU A 123 14.59 -12.95 4.91
C GLU A 123 13.05 -12.87 4.84
N ARG A 124 12.45 -11.83 5.41
CA ARG A 124 11.00 -11.64 5.49
C ARG A 124 10.32 -11.58 4.11
N ILE A 125 10.91 -10.86 3.16
CA ILE A 125 10.31 -10.66 1.84
C ILE A 125 10.03 -12.00 1.14
N PRO A 126 11.02 -12.88 0.89
CA PRO A 126 10.74 -14.14 0.20
C PRO A 126 9.84 -15.08 0.99
N ASP A 127 9.96 -15.13 2.32
CA ASP A 127 9.13 -16.00 3.16
C ASP A 127 7.65 -15.57 3.10
N SER A 128 7.39 -14.27 3.25
CA SER A 128 6.02 -13.74 3.15
C SER A 128 5.43 -13.90 1.74
N LEU A 129 6.23 -13.67 0.69
CA LEU A 129 5.78 -13.85 -0.69
C LEU A 129 5.52 -15.31 -1.04
N ALA A 130 6.31 -16.26 -0.53
CA ALA A 130 6.08 -17.68 -0.73
C ALA A 130 4.77 -18.14 -0.06
N TRP A 131 4.49 -17.61 1.14
CA TRP A 131 3.21 -17.87 1.81
C TRP A 131 2.04 -17.27 1.03
N LEU A 132 2.13 -16.00 0.59
CA LEU A 132 1.11 -15.33 -0.22
C LEU A 132 0.86 -16.07 -1.55
N GLU A 133 1.92 -16.56 -2.21
CA GLU A 133 1.81 -17.37 -3.44
C GLU A 133 1.01 -18.65 -3.19
N THR A 134 1.21 -19.31 -2.04
CA THR A 134 0.42 -20.48 -1.64
C THR A 134 -1.04 -20.10 -1.42
N GLN A 135 -1.31 -19.03 -0.68
CA GLN A 135 -2.68 -18.54 -0.47
C GLN A 135 -3.38 -18.17 -1.78
N ALA A 136 -2.65 -17.56 -2.72
CA ALA A 136 -3.19 -17.24 -4.04
C ALA A 136 -3.56 -18.49 -4.85
N LYS A 137 -2.76 -19.55 -4.78
CA LYS A 137 -3.08 -20.86 -5.40
C LYS A 137 -4.33 -21.51 -4.79
N ASP A 138 -4.56 -21.26 -3.50
CA ASP A 138 -5.72 -21.75 -2.76
C ASP A 138 -6.95 -20.83 -2.94
N GLY A 139 -6.90 -19.84 -3.84
CA GLY A 139 -8.04 -18.98 -4.21
C GLY A 139 -8.27 -17.75 -3.33
N ALA A 140 -7.32 -17.39 -2.46
CA ALA A 140 -7.50 -16.28 -1.50
C ALA A 140 -7.71 -14.89 -2.14
N PHE A 141 -7.37 -14.71 -3.42
CA PHE A 141 -7.45 -13.45 -4.16
C PHE A 141 -8.33 -13.56 -5.44
N GLU A 142 -9.36 -14.41 -5.41
CA GLU A 142 -10.26 -14.56 -6.56
C GLU A 142 -11.15 -13.35 -6.80
N GLU A 143 -11.50 -12.61 -5.76
CA GLU A 143 -12.36 -11.44 -5.81
C GLU A 143 -11.55 -10.13 -5.65
N LEU A 144 -12.04 -9.07 -6.29
CA LEU A 144 -11.48 -7.72 -6.12
C LEU A 144 -11.99 -7.10 -4.81
N ASN A 145 -11.39 -7.50 -3.71
CA ASN A 145 -11.65 -6.97 -2.37
C ASN A 145 -10.45 -6.17 -1.84
N TYR A 146 -10.55 -5.65 -0.62
CA TYR A 146 -9.49 -4.80 -0.07
C TYR A 146 -8.13 -5.53 0.08
N ALA A 147 -8.13 -6.84 0.39
CA ALA A 147 -6.88 -7.62 0.44
C ALA A 147 -6.22 -7.72 -0.95
N THR A 148 -7.02 -7.94 -2.00
CA THR A 148 -6.56 -7.98 -3.38
C THR A 148 -6.02 -6.62 -3.84
N LEU A 149 -6.69 -5.51 -3.48
CA LEU A 149 -6.18 -4.16 -3.73
C LEU A 149 -4.83 -3.93 -3.06
N CYS A 150 -4.63 -4.41 -1.82
CA CYS A 150 -3.35 -4.31 -1.13
C CYS A 150 -2.24 -5.05 -1.90
N LEU A 151 -2.50 -6.28 -2.37
CA LEU A 151 -1.55 -7.05 -3.15
C LEU A 151 -1.18 -6.35 -4.48
N ILE A 152 -2.18 -5.88 -5.23
CA ILE A 152 -1.95 -5.15 -6.49
C ILE A 152 -1.07 -3.93 -6.25
N THR A 153 -1.36 -3.15 -5.20
CA THR A 153 -0.57 -1.94 -4.90
C THR A 153 0.86 -2.24 -4.51
N LEU A 154 1.13 -3.35 -3.82
CA LEU A 154 2.48 -3.82 -3.52
C LEU A 154 3.25 -4.15 -4.79
N ILE A 155 2.68 -5.03 -5.65
CA ILE A 155 3.36 -5.51 -6.87
C ILE A 155 3.67 -4.33 -7.79
N ASP A 156 2.67 -3.54 -8.14
CA ASP A 156 2.82 -2.42 -9.05
C ASP A 156 3.82 -1.38 -8.54
N TRP A 157 3.82 -1.09 -7.23
CA TRP A 157 4.77 -0.16 -6.64
C TRP A 157 6.20 -0.69 -6.65
N ALA A 158 6.38 -1.96 -6.29
CA ALA A 158 7.70 -2.58 -6.26
C ALA A 158 8.32 -2.66 -7.66
N GLU A 159 7.53 -3.00 -8.69
CA GLU A 159 7.95 -2.99 -10.08
C GLU A 159 8.22 -1.57 -10.59
N PHE A 160 7.32 -0.61 -10.34
CA PHE A 160 7.50 0.79 -10.72
C PHE A 160 8.81 1.39 -10.16
N ARG A 161 9.14 1.04 -8.92
CA ARG A 161 10.38 1.48 -8.25
C ARG A 161 11.58 0.57 -8.52
N LYS A 162 11.40 -0.54 -9.25
CA LYS A 162 12.44 -1.55 -9.54
C LYS A 162 13.08 -2.10 -8.26
N LEU A 163 12.26 -2.37 -7.25
CA LEU A 163 12.72 -2.81 -5.93
C LEU A 163 12.83 -4.33 -5.81
N TYR A 164 11.92 -5.05 -6.49
CA TYR A 164 11.84 -6.49 -6.39
C TYR A 164 11.20 -7.09 -7.64
N SER A 165 11.67 -8.28 -8.07
CA SER A 165 11.05 -9.07 -9.14
C SER A 165 10.12 -10.12 -8.53
N PHE A 166 8.90 -10.22 -9.08
CA PHE A 166 7.90 -11.23 -8.70
C PHE A 166 7.92 -12.47 -9.60
N ASP A 167 8.91 -12.65 -10.49
CA ASP A 167 8.98 -13.78 -11.45
C ASP A 167 8.88 -15.16 -10.78
N LYS A 168 9.29 -15.28 -9.52
CA LYS A 168 9.20 -16.50 -8.72
C LYS A 168 7.80 -16.76 -8.14
N TYR A 169 6.87 -15.83 -8.30
CA TYR A 169 5.53 -15.85 -7.73
C TYR A 169 4.46 -15.64 -8.83
N PRO A 170 4.35 -16.58 -9.78
CA PRO A 170 3.53 -16.41 -10.98
C PRO A 170 2.03 -16.31 -10.68
N THR A 171 1.56 -16.90 -9.57
CA THR A 171 0.14 -16.79 -9.20
C THR A 171 -0.18 -15.40 -8.68
N LEU A 172 0.72 -14.77 -7.92
CA LEU A 172 0.55 -13.37 -7.50
C LEU A 172 0.53 -12.42 -8.70
N LEU A 173 1.40 -12.64 -9.70
CA LEU A 173 1.37 -11.86 -10.95
C LEU A 173 0.07 -12.09 -11.71
N SER A 174 -0.41 -13.33 -11.80
CA SER A 174 -1.69 -13.66 -12.44
C SER A 174 -2.89 -12.98 -11.75
N VAL A 175 -2.87 -12.86 -10.42
CA VAL A 175 -3.89 -12.10 -9.67
C VAL A 175 -3.85 -10.63 -10.08
N ARG A 176 -2.66 -9.98 -10.04
CA ARG A 176 -2.49 -8.60 -10.47
C ARG A 176 -2.99 -8.37 -11.90
N ASP A 177 -2.61 -9.24 -12.84
CA ASP A 177 -2.94 -9.11 -14.26
C ASP A 177 -4.44 -9.31 -14.51
N ARG A 178 -5.11 -10.19 -13.77
CA ARG A 178 -6.57 -10.41 -13.84
C ARG A 178 -7.35 -9.11 -13.62
N PHE A 179 -6.89 -8.25 -12.73
CA PHE A 179 -7.57 -7.00 -12.38
C PHE A 179 -6.92 -5.75 -12.98
N ALA A 180 -5.90 -5.92 -13.84
CA ALA A 180 -5.14 -4.79 -14.40
C ALA A 180 -5.99 -3.80 -15.21
N SER A 181 -7.08 -4.26 -15.83
CA SER A 181 -8.00 -3.43 -16.62
C SER A 181 -9.13 -2.79 -15.79
N GLU A 182 -9.24 -3.11 -14.52
CA GLU A 182 -10.28 -2.54 -13.65
C GLU A 182 -10.11 -1.02 -13.53
N PRO A 183 -11.21 -0.24 -13.63
CA PRO A 183 -11.15 1.22 -13.56
C PRO A 183 -10.44 1.75 -12.31
N VAL A 184 -10.64 1.10 -11.15
CA VAL A 184 -10.01 1.48 -9.89
C VAL A 184 -8.49 1.28 -9.93
N VAL A 185 -7.99 0.29 -10.67
CA VAL A 185 -6.57 -0.03 -10.83
C VAL A 185 -5.92 0.93 -11.82
N THR A 186 -6.53 1.10 -13.00
CA THR A 186 -5.98 1.96 -14.07
C THR A 186 -5.95 3.43 -13.70
N ALA A 187 -7.03 3.97 -13.08
CA ALA A 187 -7.14 5.37 -12.68
C ALA A 187 -6.17 5.78 -11.55
N THR A 188 -5.56 4.82 -10.88
CA THR A 188 -4.69 5.06 -9.73
C THR A 188 -3.26 4.55 -9.92
N ALA A 189 -2.90 4.12 -11.13
CA ALA A 189 -1.57 3.57 -11.43
C ALA A 189 -0.43 4.46 -10.88
N PRO A 190 0.69 3.89 -10.42
CA PRO A 190 1.82 4.67 -9.93
C PRO A 190 2.46 5.48 -11.05
N GLU A 191 2.75 6.75 -10.76
CA GLU A 191 3.31 7.72 -11.70
C GLU A 191 4.35 8.65 -11.03
#